data_b220442e63627cf8baa1c93ea99a297b
#
_entry.id   b220442e63627cf8baa1c93ea99a297b
#
_cell.length_a   1.000
_cell.length_b   1.000
_cell.length_c   1.000
_cell.angle_alpha   90.00
_cell.angle_beta   90.00
_cell.angle_gamma   90.00
#
_symmetry.space_group_name_H-M   'P 1'
#
loop_
_entity.id
_entity.type
_entity.pdbx_description
1 polymer ?
#
loop_
_entity_poly.entity_id
_entity_poly.type
_entity_poly.pdbx_seq_one_letter_code
_entity_poly.pdbx_strand_id
1 'polypeptide(L)'
;MSPTAVVTGASSGIGAASARALAGDGFHVVCAARRKDRVEALAEEIGGRAVVCDVTDAASVAELAAAVDSVDVLLNNAGGAFDQATVEEADVEDWAKMFDVNVLGVVRVTQALLPALRADGGGLVINLGSTAGRVAYEGGGGYTAAKHGVKVLTQTMRLELVAEPLRFTEIAPGMVKTEEFTLKRFQGDRERYDAVYAGVQEPLVAEDIAEAVRWVASLPAHVNVDELVVRPRAQAAQHKVHRVSDE
;
A
#
# COMPACT_ATOMS: atom_id res chain seq x y z
N MET A 1 19.43 -15.03 -11.41
CA MET A 1 18.68 -13.85 -11.91
C MET A 1 18.47 -12.89 -10.74
N SER A 2 18.31 -11.60 -10.98
CA SER A 2 17.92 -10.67 -9.90
C SER A 2 16.52 -11.02 -9.41
N PRO A 3 16.23 -10.92 -8.10
CA PRO A 3 14.88 -11.14 -7.59
C PRO A 3 13.92 -10.12 -8.16
N THR A 4 12.65 -10.49 -8.35
CA THR A 4 11.63 -9.63 -8.94
C THR A 4 10.68 -9.10 -7.87
N ALA A 5 10.45 -7.79 -7.88
CA ALA A 5 9.43 -7.15 -7.05
C ALA A 5 8.32 -6.52 -7.92
N VAL A 6 7.06 -6.76 -7.57
CA VAL A 6 5.91 -6.07 -8.18
C VAL A 6 5.35 -5.07 -7.19
N VAL A 7 5.24 -3.81 -7.59
CA VAL A 7 4.71 -2.73 -6.74
C VAL A 7 3.48 -2.11 -7.40
N THR A 8 2.31 -2.30 -6.81
CA THR A 8 1.08 -1.63 -7.27
C THR A 8 0.95 -0.22 -6.69
N GLY A 9 0.32 0.69 -7.43
CA GLY A 9 0.25 2.10 -7.03
C GLY A 9 1.60 2.81 -7.03
N ALA A 10 2.55 2.35 -7.86
CA ALA A 10 3.94 2.83 -7.90
C ALA A 10 4.09 4.27 -8.43
N SER A 11 3.05 4.90 -8.93
CA SER A 11 3.15 6.23 -9.59
C SER A 11 3.35 7.41 -8.64
N SER A 12 3.33 7.21 -7.30
CA SER A 12 3.56 8.26 -6.30
C SER A 12 3.70 7.72 -4.87
N GLY A 13 4.08 8.59 -3.95
CA GLY A 13 4.06 8.34 -2.50
C GLY A 13 4.80 7.07 -2.09
N ILE A 14 4.18 6.31 -1.19
CA ILE A 14 4.78 5.08 -0.62
C ILE A 14 5.17 4.08 -1.70
N GLY A 15 4.31 3.89 -2.73
CA GLY A 15 4.61 2.95 -3.82
C GLY A 15 5.86 3.32 -4.60
N ALA A 16 6.01 4.61 -4.96
CA ALA A 16 7.20 5.08 -5.68
C ALA A 16 8.48 4.99 -4.82
N ALA A 17 8.39 5.38 -3.55
CA ALA A 17 9.52 5.27 -2.62
C ALA A 17 9.93 3.79 -2.40
N SER A 18 8.95 2.89 -2.23
CA SER A 18 9.23 1.45 -2.08
C SER A 18 9.85 0.84 -3.35
N ALA A 19 9.40 1.26 -4.53
CA ALA A 19 9.99 0.81 -5.79
C ALA A 19 11.47 1.21 -5.90
N ARG A 20 11.81 2.45 -5.56
CA ARG A 20 13.21 2.92 -5.50
C ARG A 20 14.03 2.14 -4.48
N ALA A 21 13.49 1.95 -3.30
CA ALA A 21 14.16 1.25 -2.22
C ALA A 21 14.47 -0.22 -2.58
N LEU A 22 13.50 -0.95 -3.13
CA LEU A 22 13.69 -2.32 -3.58
C LEU A 22 14.67 -2.42 -4.76
N ALA A 23 14.62 -1.48 -5.72
CA ALA A 23 15.60 -1.42 -6.80
C ALA A 23 17.02 -1.18 -6.27
N GLY A 24 17.17 -0.31 -5.25
CA GLY A 24 18.44 -0.08 -4.55
C GLY A 24 19.00 -1.33 -3.87
N ASP A 25 18.15 -2.29 -3.49
CA ASP A 25 18.54 -3.59 -2.93
C ASP A 25 18.76 -4.67 -4.01
N GLY A 26 18.70 -4.31 -5.30
CA GLY A 26 19.01 -5.21 -6.41
C GLY A 26 17.81 -5.97 -6.97
N PHE A 27 16.58 -5.64 -6.58
CA PHE A 27 15.38 -6.19 -7.21
C PHE A 27 15.18 -5.61 -8.62
N HIS A 28 14.75 -6.45 -9.55
CA HIS A 28 14.10 -5.98 -10.77
C HIS A 28 12.66 -5.59 -10.43
N VAL A 29 12.35 -4.30 -10.48
CA VAL A 29 11.05 -3.80 -10.01
C VAL A 29 10.08 -3.59 -11.17
N VAL A 30 8.92 -4.22 -11.10
CA VAL A 30 7.78 -3.97 -11.98
C VAL A 30 6.88 -2.93 -11.31
N CYS A 31 6.89 -1.73 -11.87
CA CYS A 31 6.09 -0.59 -11.40
C CYS A 31 4.71 -0.63 -12.05
N ALA A 32 3.66 -0.90 -11.27
CA ALA A 32 2.30 -1.02 -11.77
C ALA A 32 1.42 0.13 -11.24
N ALA A 33 0.82 0.94 -12.13
CA ALA A 33 -0.19 1.94 -11.79
C ALA A 33 -0.91 2.46 -13.04
N ARG A 34 -1.99 3.23 -12.85
CA ARG A 34 -2.83 3.77 -13.94
C ARG A 34 -2.16 4.89 -14.75
N ARG A 35 -1.28 5.69 -14.13
CA ARG A 35 -0.66 6.85 -14.77
C ARG A 35 0.59 6.40 -15.52
N LYS A 36 0.41 6.21 -16.82
CA LYS A 36 1.42 5.68 -17.73
C LYS A 36 2.73 6.47 -17.66
N ASP A 37 2.67 7.77 -17.87
CA ASP A 37 3.80 8.68 -17.88
C ASP A 37 4.66 8.58 -16.60
N ARG A 38 4.01 8.46 -15.45
CA ARG A 38 4.71 8.41 -14.17
C ARG A 38 5.35 7.05 -13.87
N VAL A 39 4.69 5.95 -14.25
CA VAL A 39 5.29 4.63 -14.04
C VAL A 39 6.41 4.36 -15.03
N GLU A 40 6.32 4.90 -16.27
CA GLU A 40 7.39 4.83 -17.25
C GLU A 40 8.62 5.63 -16.78
N ALA A 41 8.44 6.87 -16.32
CA ALA A 41 9.52 7.69 -15.78
C ALA A 41 10.20 7.03 -14.55
N LEU A 42 9.41 6.47 -13.62
CA LEU A 42 9.96 5.78 -12.47
C LEU A 42 10.71 4.51 -12.87
N ALA A 43 10.16 3.71 -13.79
CA ALA A 43 10.80 2.49 -14.26
C ALA A 43 12.12 2.80 -14.99
N GLU A 44 12.18 3.86 -15.80
CA GLU A 44 13.42 4.33 -16.43
C GLU A 44 14.45 4.77 -15.36
N GLU A 45 14.03 5.53 -14.37
CA GLU A 45 14.88 6.00 -13.27
C GLU A 45 15.58 4.85 -12.53
N ILE A 46 14.84 3.77 -12.23
CA ILE A 46 15.34 2.67 -11.41
C ILE A 46 15.81 1.44 -12.21
N GLY A 47 15.80 1.51 -13.54
CA GLY A 47 16.13 0.36 -14.39
C GLY A 47 15.11 -0.79 -14.29
N GLY A 48 13.86 -0.49 -13.94
CA GLY A 48 12.78 -1.44 -13.80
C GLY A 48 11.89 -1.56 -15.03
N ARG A 49 10.69 -2.11 -14.84
CA ARG A 49 9.67 -2.26 -15.89
C ARG A 49 8.38 -1.52 -15.50
N ALA A 50 7.80 -0.79 -16.44
CA ALA A 50 6.50 -0.17 -16.27
C ALA A 50 5.38 -1.06 -16.81
N VAL A 51 4.28 -1.17 -16.05
CA VAL A 51 3.03 -1.79 -16.48
C VAL A 51 1.87 -0.86 -16.12
N VAL A 52 1.09 -0.44 -17.11
CA VAL A 52 -0.14 0.30 -16.84
C VAL A 52 -1.17 -0.67 -16.26
N CYS A 53 -1.61 -0.43 -15.02
CA CYS A 53 -2.50 -1.34 -14.33
C CYS A 53 -3.51 -0.59 -13.47
N ASP A 54 -4.79 -0.90 -13.67
CA ASP A 54 -5.87 -0.58 -12.75
C ASP A 54 -6.24 -1.86 -11.97
N VAL A 55 -6.01 -1.88 -10.67
CA VAL A 55 -6.29 -3.04 -9.81
C VAL A 55 -7.79 -3.33 -9.66
N THR A 56 -8.66 -2.42 -10.10
CA THR A 56 -10.11 -2.62 -10.12
C THR A 56 -10.60 -3.29 -11.41
N ASP A 57 -9.74 -3.38 -12.44
CA ASP A 57 -10.03 -4.03 -13.71
C ASP A 57 -9.31 -5.38 -13.84
N ALA A 58 -10.07 -6.45 -13.96
CA ALA A 58 -9.53 -7.80 -14.05
C ALA A 58 -8.67 -8.05 -15.31
N ALA A 59 -9.01 -7.41 -16.45
CA ALA A 59 -8.24 -7.53 -17.67
C ALA A 59 -6.86 -6.85 -17.51
N SER A 60 -6.83 -5.65 -16.92
CA SER A 60 -5.60 -4.93 -16.61
C SER A 60 -4.70 -5.70 -15.63
N VAL A 61 -5.30 -6.37 -14.62
CA VAL A 61 -4.55 -7.23 -13.69
C VAL A 61 -4.00 -8.48 -14.39
N ALA A 62 -4.73 -9.06 -15.33
CA ALA A 62 -4.24 -10.18 -16.13
C ALA A 62 -3.02 -9.80 -17.01
N GLU A 63 -3.01 -8.59 -17.57
CA GLU A 63 -1.84 -8.05 -18.29
C GLU A 63 -0.64 -7.86 -17.37
N LEU A 64 -0.84 -7.39 -16.13
CA LEU A 64 0.23 -7.33 -15.13
C LEU A 64 0.79 -8.73 -14.82
N ALA A 65 -0.08 -9.73 -14.64
CA ALA A 65 0.36 -11.10 -14.36
C ALA A 65 1.13 -11.70 -15.54
N ALA A 66 0.71 -11.44 -16.78
CA ALA A 66 1.40 -11.90 -17.99
C ALA A 66 2.77 -11.20 -18.21
N ALA A 67 3.05 -10.12 -17.48
CA ALA A 67 4.31 -9.38 -17.58
C ALA A 67 5.44 -9.99 -16.73
N VAL A 68 5.18 -10.98 -15.88
CA VAL A 68 6.15 -11.57 -14.94
C VAL A 68 6.07 -13.09 -14.94
N ASP A 69 7.22 -13.76 -14.90
CA ASP A 69 7.31 -15.21 -14.81
C ASP A 69 7.47 -15.67 -13.34
N SER A 70 8.20 -14.91 -12.54
CA SER A 70 8.39 -15.12 -11.11
C SER A 70 8.32 -13.82 -10.31
N VAL A 71 7.89 -13.89 -9.04
CA VAL A 71 7.77 -12.76 -8.13
C VAL A 71 8.27 -13.16 -6.75
N ASP A 72 9.31 -12.49 -6.27
CA ASP A 72 9.83 -12.66 -4.91
C ASP A 72 9.12 -11.77 -3.91
N VAL A 73 8.73 -10.55 -4.33
CA VAL A 73 8.00 -9.59 -3.49
C VAL A 73 6.84 -8.97 -4.26
N LEU A 74 5.63 -9.12 -3.73
CA LEU A 74 4.46 -8.36 -4.16
C LEU A 74 4.11 -7.32 -3.10
N LEU A 75 4.18 -6.03 -3.46
CA LEU A 75 3.65 -4.95 -2.63
C LEU A 75 2.30 -4.48 -3.18
N ASN A 76 1.21 -4.88 -2.53
CA ASN A 76 -0.12 -4.35 -2.74
C ASN A 76 -0.26 -3.00 -2.04
N ASN A 77 0.14 -1.93 -2.72
CA ASN A 77 0.09 -0.56 -2.21
C ASN A 77 -1.02 0.27 -2.88
N ALA A 78 -1.51 -0.11 -4.06
CA ALA A 78 -2.61 0.59 -4.70
C ALA A 78 -3.82 0.70 -3.78
N GLY A 79 -4.30 1.93 -3.57
CA GLY A 79 -5.41 2.21 -2.67
C GLY A 79 -5.66 3.70 -2.52
N GLY A 80 -6.64 4.07 -1.69
CA GLY A 80 -6.97 5.45 -1.42
C GLY A 80 -8.17 5.63 -0.50
N ALA A 81 -8.37 6.88 -0.08
CA ALA A 81 -9.59 7.37 0.54
C ALA A 81 -10.18 8.46 -0.38
N PHE A 82 -11.49 8.46 -0.56
CA PHE A 82 -12.15 9.35 -1.52
C PHE A 82 -13.10 10.35 -0.87
N ASP A 83 -13.42 10.15 0.41
CA ASP A 83 -14.20 11.10 1.21
C ASP A 83 -13.76 11.13 2.67
N GLN A 84 -14.32 12.06 3.41
CA GLN A 84 -14.35 12.11 4.87
C GLN A 84 -15.68 12.69 5.32
N ALA A 85 -16.75 11.94 5.09
CA ALA A 85 -18.11 12.29 5.48
C ALA A 85 -18.58 11.43 6.68
N THR A 86 -19.54 11.94 7.43
CA THR A 86 -20.25 11.16 8.46
C THR A 86 -21.05 10.03 7.78
N VAL A 87 -21.44 9.00 8.53
CA VAL A 87 -22.26 7.91 7.96
C VAL A 87 -23.58 8.42 7.38
N GLU A 88 -24.13 9.49 7.97
CA GLU A 88 -25.38 10.10 7.54
C GLU A 88 -25.26 10.82 6.18
N GLU A 89 -24.09 11.39 5.89
CA GLU A 89 -23.85 12.22 4.71
C GLU A 89 -23.04 11.49 3.61
N ALA A 90 -22.50 10.31 3.92
CA ALA A 90 -21.58 9.61 3.06
C ALA A 90 -22.26 9.08 1.79
N ASP A 91 -21.57 9.21 0.65
CA ASP A 91 -21.96 8.53 -0.58
C ASP A 91 -21.54 7.05 -0.53
N VAL A 92 -22.53 6.16 -0.64
CA VAL A 92 -22.31 4.70 -0.66
C VAL A 92 -21.43 4.27 -1.84
N GLU A 93 -21.52 4.97 -2.98
CA GLU A 93 -20.67 4.70 -4.14
C GLU A 93 -19.18 4.99 -3.87
N ASP A 94 -18.87 5.99 -3.07
CA ASP A 94 -17.49 6.26 -2.66
C ASP A 94 -16.97 5.19 -1.69
N TRP A 95 -17.84 4.66 -0.82
CA TRP A 95 -17.49 3.51 0.01
C TRP A 95 -17.25 2.25 -0.84
N ALA A 96 -18.10 1.99 -1.81
CA ALA A 96 -17.94 0.87 -2.75
C ALA A 96 -16.61 0.98 -3.51
N LYS A 97 -16.27 2.17 -4.03
CA LYS A 97 -14.98 2.44 -4.69
C LYS A 97 -13.80 2.22 -3.73
N MET A 98 -13.90 2.68 -2.47
CA MET A 98 -12.86 2.45 -1.47
C MET A 98 -12.67 0.97 -1.18
N PHE A 99 -13.74 0.21 -1.06
CA PHE A 99 -13.68 -1.22 -0.87
C PHE A 99 -13.11 -1.95 -2.09
N ASP A 100 -13.53 -1.56 -3.27
CA ASP A 100 -13.06 -2.16 -4.52
C ASP A 100 -11.56 -2.00 -4.72
N VAL A 101 -11.02 -0.78 -4.59
CA VAL A 101 -9.58 -0.56 -4.80
C VAL A 101 -8.72 -1.10 -3.64
N ASN A 102 -9.15 -0.94 -2.38
CA ASN A 102 -8.30 -1.29 -1.24
C ASN A 102 -8.38 -2.78 -0.87
N VAL A 103 -9.53 -3.45 -1.09
CA VAL A 103 -9.76 -4.84 -0.69
C VAL A 103 -9.81 -5.76 -1.91
N LEU A 104 -10.78 -5.55 -2.82
CA LEU A 104 -10.92 -6.44 -3.98
C LEU A 104 -9.74 -6.33 -4.94
N GLY A 105 -9.14 -5.15 -5.06
CA GLY A 105 -7.89 -4.95 -5.82
C GLY A 105 -6.74 -5.80 -5.28
N VAL A 106 -6.58 -5.86 -3.96
CA VAL A 106 -5.58 -6.74 -3.32
C VAL A 106 -5.86 -8.21 -3.63
N VAL A 107 -7.13 -8.63 -3.56
CA VAL A 107 -7.53 -10.01 -3.91
C VAL A 107 -7.19 -10.32 -5.35
N ARG A 108 -7.64 -9.48 -6.31
CA ARG A 108 -7.41 -9.69 -7.76
C ARG A 108 -5.93 -9.81 -8.09
N VAL A 109 -5.12 -8.85 -7.62
CA VAL A 109 -3.68 -8.82 -7.91
C VAL A 109 -2.99 -10.02 -7.28
N THR A 110 -3.28 -10.34 -6.02
CA THR A 110 -2.67 -11.49 -5.35
C THR A 110 -3.04 -12.80 -6.04
N GLN A 111 -4.32 -13.03 -6.34
CA GLN A 111 -4.76 -14.24 -7.05
C GLN A 111 -4.09 -14.39 -8.42
N ALA A 112 -4.02 -13.32 -9.20
CA ALA A 112 -3.40 -13.35 -10.53
C ALA A 112 -1.89 -13.63 -10.47
N LEU A 113 -1.20 -13.18 -9.42
CA LEU A 113 0.25 -13.34 -9.24
C LEU A 113 0.62 -14.57 -8.41
N LEU A 114 -0.33 -15.31 -7.79
CA LEU A 114 -0.01 -16.52 -7.03
C LEU A 114 0.85 -17.54 -7.81
N PRO A 115 0.61 -17.83 -9.10
CA PRO A 115 1.48 -18.72 -9.87
C PRO A 115 2.93 -18.23 -9.92
N ALA A 116 3.14 -16.93 -10.17
CA ALA A 116 4.47 -16.32 -10.22
C ALA A 116 5.14 -16.24 -8.82
N LEU A 117 4.36 -16.01 -7.76
CA LEU A 117 4.84 -16.04 -6.37
C LEU A 117 5.29 -17.43 -5.90
N ARG A 118 4.76 -18.50 -6.50
CA ARG A 118 5.14 -19.90 -6.22
C ARG A 118 6.33 -20.38 -7.01
N ALA A 119 6.71 -19.68 -8.09
CA ALA A 119 7.64 -20.18 -9.09
C ALA A 119 9.01 -20.52 -8.51
N ASP A 120 9.76 -19.60 -7.97
CA ASP A 120 11.17 -19.77 -7.58
C ASP A 120 11.36 -20.12 -6.08
N GLY A 121 10.50 -20.98 -5.54
CA GLY A 121 10.63 -21.45 -4.16
C GLY A 121 9.86 -20.62 -3.15
N GLY A 122 8.98 -19.75 -3.61
CA GLY A 122 8.07 -18.96 -2.78
C GLY A 122 8.38 -17.46 -2.78
N GLY A 123 7.42 -16.67 -2.29
CA GLY A 123 7.47 -15.23 -2.31
C GLY A 123 6.90 -14.58 -1.05
N LEU A 124 6.99 -13.25 -1.01
CA LEU A 124 6.46 -12.40 0.03
C LEU A 124 5.35 -11.50 -0.53
N VAL A 125 4.18 -11.53 0.07
CA VAL A 125 3.09 -10.59 -0.19
C VAL A 125 3.02 -9.58 0.95
N ILE A 126 3.21 -8.32 0.63
CA ILE A 126 3.04 -7.20 1.56
C ILE A 126 1.78 -6.44 1.18
N ASN A 127 0.81 -6.38 2.08
CA ASN A 127 -0.40 -5.59 1.91
C ASN A 127 -0.27 -4.28 2.70
N LEU A 128 -0.43 -3.14 2.03
CA LEU A 128 -0.39 -1.84 2.69
C LEU A 128 -1.73 -1.58 3.37
N GLY A 129 -1.74 -1.85 4.67
CA GLY A 129 -2.84 -1.55 5.58
C GLY A 129 -2.88 -0.08 6.00
N SER A 130 -3.30 0.15 7.22
CA SER A 130 -3.28 1.45 7.91
C SER A 130 -3.59 1.25 9.39
N THR A 131 -3.21 2.21 10.24
CA THR A 131 -3.77 2.29 11.61
C THR A 131 -5.28 2.48 11.61
N ALA A 132 -5.87 2.99 10.52
CA ALA A 132 -7.32 3.03 10.28
C ALA A 132 -7.96 1.64 10.14
N GLY A 133 -7.20 0.59 9.88
CA GLY A 133 -7.65 -0.81 9.91
C GLY A 133 -7.71 -1.41 11.32
N ARG A 134 -7.51 -0.61 12.39
CA ARG A 134 -7.48 -1.07 13.78
C ARG A 134 -8.40 -0.27 14.70
N VAL A 135 -8.77 0.93 14.30
CA VAL A 135 -9.57 1.86 15.11
C VAL A 135 -10.49 2.66 14.18
N ALA A 136 -11.77 2.73 14.55
CA ALA A 136 -12.71 3.64 13.89
C ALA A 136 -12.47 5.08 14.35
N TYR A 137 -12.80 6.03 13.47
CA TYR A 137 -12.82 7.46 13.79
C TYR A 137 -13.91 8.16 12.97
N GLU A 138 -14.39 9.29 13.46
CA GLU A 138 -15.44 10.08 12.81
C GLU A 138 -15.05 10.50 11.39
N GLY A 139 -15.99 10.40 10.47
CA GLY A 139 -15.78 10.70 9.04
C GLY A 139 -14.86 9.70 8.31
N GLY A 140 -14.46 8.61 8.97
CA GLY A 140 -13.57 7.61 8.38
C GLY A 140 -14.25 6.32 7.95
N GLY A 141 -15.58 6.23 7.98
CA GLY A 141 -16.34 4.98 7.87
C GLY A 141 -15.93 4.09 6.71
N GLY A 142 -16.00 4.57 5.48
CA GLY A 142 -15.65 3.78 4.30
C GLY A 142 -14.19 3.33 4.27
N TYR A 143 -13.27 4.26 4.60
CA TYR A 143 -11.83 3.94 4.62
C TYR A 143 -11.45 3.00 5.75
N THR A 144 -12.00 3.19 6.96
CA THR A 144 -11.74 2.29 8.09
C THR A 144 -12.28 0.89 7.82
N ALA A 145 -13.49 0.77 7.28
CA ALA A 145 -14.06 -0.52 6.88
C ALA A 145 -13.17 -1.24 5.85
N ALA A 146 -12.74 -0.52 4.81
CA ALA A 146 -11.85 -1.08 3.80
C ALA A 146 -10.50 -1.53 4.40
N LYS A 147 -9.87 -0.73 5.27
CA LYS A 147 -8.58 -1.09 5.87
C LYS A 147 -8.67 -2.18 6.95
N HIS A 148 -9.80 -2.30 7.66
CA HIS A 148 -10.09 -3.50 8.46
C HIS A 148 -10.22 -4.73 7.55
N GLY A 149 -10.84 -4.59 6.37
CA GLY A 149 -10.91 -5.63 5.36
C GLY A 149 -9.53 -6.10 4.90
N VAL A 150 -8.60 -5.17 4.61
CA VAL A 150 -7.20 -5.52 4.24
C VAL A 150 -6.52 -6.33 5.34
N LYS A 151 -6.69 -5.92 6.61
CA LYS A 151 -6.12 -6.65 7.75
C LYS A 151 -6.63 -8.09 7.80
N VAL A 152 -7.95 -8.27 7.81
CA VAL A 152 -8.57 -9.60 7.87
C VAL A 152 -8.19 -10.45 6.65
N LEU A 153 -8.18 -9.85 5.46
CA LEU A 153 -7.78 -10.51 4.23
C LEU A 153 -6.32 -11.02 4.31
N THR A 154 -5.39 -10.21 4.81
CA THR A 154 -3.99 -10.64 4.98
C THR A 154 -3.86 -11.82 5.93
N GLN A 155 -4.58 -11.79 7.05
CA GLN A 155 -4.64 -12.90 8.00
C GLN A 155 -5.24 -14.16 7.38
N THR A 156 -6.32 -14.03 6.59
CA THR A 156 -6.96 -15.14 5.88
C THR A 156 -6.01 -15.77 4.87
N MET A 157 -5.34 -14.98 4.03
CA MET A 157 -4.33 -15.47 3.09
C MET A 157 -3.23 -16.27 3.81
N ARG A 158 -2.77 -15.77 4.97
CA ARG A 158 -1.76 -16.44 5.79
C ARG A 158 -2.23 -17.79 6.32
N LEU A 159 -3.52 -17.90 6.72
CA LEU A 159 -4.11 -19.14 7.19
C LEU A 159 -4.29 -20.17 6.07
N GLU A 160 -4.86 -19.74 4.94
CA GLU A 160 -5.21 -20.61 3.83
C GLU A 160 -3.99 -21.17 3.08
N LEU A 161 -2.92 -20.36 2.98
CA LEU A 161 -1.72 -20.68 2.22
C LEU A 161 -0.52 -21.06 3.14
N VAL A 162 -0.77 -21.45 4.40
CA VAL A 162 0.26 -21.76 5.39
C VAL A 162 1.17 -22.93 4.99
N ALA A 163 0.68 -23.85 4.19
CA ALA A 163 1.46 -25.00 3.70
C ALA A 163 2.38 -24.65 2.52
N GLU A 164 2.25 -23.45 1.97
CA GLU A 164 3.03 -22.99 0.83
C GLU A 164 4.25 -22.18 1.28
N PRO A 165 5.31 -22.08 0.47
CA PRO A 165 6.49 -21.29 0.81
C PRO A 165 6.23 -19.80 0.63
N LEU A 166 5.07 -19.29 1.09
CA LEU A 166 4.63 -17.92 0.96
C LEU A 166 4.61 -17.23 2.31
N ARG A 167 5.00 -15.96 2.32
CA ARG A 167 4.92 -15.07 3.49
C ARG A 167 3.88 -13.98 3.22
N PHE A 168 3.15 -13.59 4.26
CA PHE A 168 2.13 -12.54 4.17
C PHE A 168 2.32 -11.55 5.31
N THR A 169 2.47 -10.28 4.97
CA THR A 169 2.70 -9.18 5.92
C THR A 169 1.70 -8.06 5.70
N GLU A 170 1.13 -7.52 6.76
CA GLU A 170 0.48 -6.22 6.71
C GLU A 170 1.43 -5.16 7.26
N ILE A 171 1.76 -4.14 6.45
CA ILE A 171 2.37 -2.92 6.96
C ILE A 171 1.27 -1.88 7.13
N ALA A 172 1.13 -1.36 8.35
CA ALA A 172 0.04 -0.47 8.74
C ALA A 172 0.58 0.90 9.18
N PRO A 173 0.74 1.85 8.26
CA PRO A 173 1.19 3.19 8.57
C PRO A 173 0.15 3.98 9.38
N GLY A 174 0.66 4.86 10.25
CA GLY A 174 -0.09 5.95 10.83
C GLY A 174 -0.13 7.17 9.90
N MET A 175 0.19 8.34 10.46
CA MET A 175 0.19 9.61 9.71
C MET A 175 1.44 9.71 8.83
N VAL A 176 1.27 9.48 7.54
CA VAL A 176 2.31 9.67 6.52
C VAL A 176 2.00 10.91 5.70
N LYS A 177 2.92 11.84 5.62
CA LYS A 177 2.77 13.06 4.81
C LYS A 177 3.04 12.73 3.35
N THR A 178 2.00 12.34 2.62
CA THR A 178 2.02 12.18 1.17
C THR A 178 1.01 13.13 0.55
N GLU A 179 1.43 13.89 -0.45
CA GLU A 179 0.58 14.95 -1.02
C GLU A 179 -0.70 14.36 -1.66
N GLU A 180 -0.55 13.36 -2.50
CA GLU A 180 -1.67 12.87 -3.30
C GLU A 180 -2.76 12.15 -2.50
N PHE A 181 -2.41 11.34 -1.51
CA PHE A 181 -3.38 10.60 -0.72
C PHE A 181 -4.31 11.58 0.04
N THR A 182 -3.71 12.54 0.72
CA THR A 182 -4.45 13.49 1.55
C THR A 182 -5.27 14.46 0.69
N LEU A 183 -4.70 14.96 -0.42
CA LEU A 183 -5.44 15.82 -1.35
C LEU A 183 -6.62 15.10 -2.01
N LYS A 184 -6.45 13.83 -2.43
CA LYS A 184 -7.56 13.05 -2.98
C LYS A 184 -8.68 12.84 -1.98
N ARG A 185 -8.33 12.54 -0.73
CA ARG A 185 -9.29 12.37 0.35
C ARG A 185 -10.14 13.61 0.58
N PHE A 186 -9.55 14.80 0.42
CA PHE A 186 -10.22 16.09 0.58
C PHE A 186 -10.60 16.74 -0.75
N GLN A 187 -10.66 15.97 -1.84
CA GLN A 187 -11.09 16.45 -3.16
C GLN A 187 -10.32 17.71 -3.64
N GLY A 188 -9.02 17.80 -3.27
CA GLY A 188 -8.14 18.91 -3.63
C GLY A 188 -8.11 20.07 -2.64
N ASP A 189 -8.87 20.01 -1.56
CA ASP A 189 -8.89 21.07 -0.53
C ASP A 189 -7.54 21.14 0.20
N ARG A 190 -6.77 22.18 -0.13
CA ARG A 190 -5.44 22.43 0.41
C ARG A 190 -5.45 22.86 1.88
N GLU A 191 -6.46 23.60 2.29
CA GLU A 191 -6.59 24.05 3.68
C GLU A 191 -6.81 22.84 4.61
N ARG A 192 -7.70 21.93 4.24
CA ARG A 192 -7.89 20.67 4.98
C ARG A 192 -6.64 19.79 4.95
N TYR A 193 -5.91 19.75 3.84
CA TYR A 193 -4.63 19.06 3.77
C TYR A 193 -3.64 19.60 4.78
N ASP A 194 -3.43 20.93 4.81
CA ASP A 194 -2.47 21.57 5.71
C ASP A 194 -2.87 21.39 7.19
N ALA A 195 -4.16 21.45 7.50
CA ALA A 195 -4.70 21.24 8.84
C ALA A 195 -4.40 19.83 9.40
N VAL A 196 -4.33 18.80 8.55
CA VAL A 196 -3.95 17.44 8.99
C VAL A 196 -2.58 17.43 9.65
N TYR A 197 -1.62 18.16 9.09
CA TYR A 197 -0.22 18.12 9.51
C TYR A 197 0.19 19.31 10.39
N ALA A 198 -0.70 20.29 10.60
CA ALA A 198 -0.42 21.48 11.38
C ALA A 198 0.08 21.13 12.79
N GLY A 199 1.23 21.68 13.16
CA GLY A 199 1.89 21.48 14.46
C GLY A 199 2.44 20.06 14.70
N VAL A 200 2.32 19.12 13.75
CA VAL A 200 2.92 17.79 13.87
C VAL A 200 4.39 17.84 13.52
N GLN A 201 5.25 17.66 14.52
CA GLN A 201 6.68 17.55 14.29
C GLN A 201 6.99 16.19 13.64
N GLU A 202 7.69 16.21 12.50
CA GLU A 202 8.22 15.04 11.81
C GLU A 202 7.12 13.95 11.58
N PRO A 203 6.06 14.25 10.81
CA PRO A 203 5.17 13.19 10.34
C PRO A 203 5.98 12.20 9.50
N LEU A 204 5.59 10.93 9.46
CA LEU A 204 6.24 9.97 8.56
C LEU A 204 6.21 10.49 7.12
N VAL A 205 7.23 10.15 6.38
CA VAL A 205 7.32 10.33 4.93
C VAL A 205 7.22 8.98 4.21
N ALA A 206 7.08 9.00 2.90
CA ALA A 206 6.95 7.78 2.11
C ALA A 206 8.17 6.85 2.26
N GLU A 207 9.34 7.42 2.41
CA GLU A 207 10.62 6.75 2.59
C GLU A 207 10.68 5.94 3.90
N ASP A 208 10.07 6.40 4.98
CA ASP A 208 10.00 5.65 6.25
C ASP A 208 9.25 4.32 6.08
N ILE A 209 8.20 4.33 5.25
CA ILE A 209 7.43 3.12 4.95
C ILE A 209 8.17 2.24 3.94
N ALA A 210 8.89 2.85 2.99
CA ALA A 210 9.75 2.11 2.07
C ALA A 210 10.85 1.33 2.81
N GLU A 211 11.45 1.91 3.85
CA GLU A 211 12.42 1.21 4.73
C GLU A 211 11.77 0.03 5.48
N ALA A 212 10.52 0.18 5.93
CA ALA A 212 9.77 -0.92 6.53
C ALA A 212 9.54 -2.07 5.52
N VAL A 213 9.21 -1.74 4.27
CA VAL A 213 9.07 -2.71 3.17
C VAL A 213 10.40 -3.44 2.92
N ARG A 214 11.51 -2.70 2.80
CA ARG A 214 12.86 -3.26 2.62
C ARG A 214 13.23 -4.24 3.73
N TRP A 215 13.02 -3.81 4.99
CA TRP A 215 13.34 -4.64 6.14
C TRP A 215 12.56 -5.95 6.12
N VAL A 216 11.25 -5.93 5.88
CA VAL A 216 10.43 -7.14 5.78
C VAL A 216 10.89 -8.03 4.61
N ALA A 217 11.24 -7.44 3.47
CA ALA A 217 11.72 -8.16 2.30
C ALA A 217 13.07 -8.85 2.55
N SER A 218 13.96 -8.25 3.36
CA SER A 218 15.29 -8.78 3.67
C SER A 218 15.30 -9.96 4.65
N LEU A 219 14.17 -10.28 5.29
CA LEU A 219 14.10 -11.34 6.28
C LEU A 219 14.22 -12.74 5.65
N PRO A 220 14.83 -13.71 6.36
CA PRO A 220 14.92 -15.09 5.91
C PRO A 220 13.54 -15.69 5.58
N ALA A 221 13.47 -16.59 4.61
CA ALA A 221 12.23 -17.17 4.10
C ALA A 221 11.34 -17.86 5.17
N HIS A 222 11.93 -18.35 6.25
CA HIS A 222 11.17 -18.96 7.36
C HIS A 222 10.62 -17.97 8.37
N VAL A 223 10.95 -16.66 8.24
CA VAL A 223 10.49 -15.60 9.16
C VAL A 223 9.34 -14.86 8.51
N ASN A 224 8.16 -14.92 9.09
CA ASN A 224 7.01 -14.14 8.69
C ASN A 224 6.72 -13.05 9.73
N VAL A 225 6.62 -11.81 9.29
CA VAL A 225 6.11 -10.69 10.11
C VAL A 225 4.63 -10.55 9.77
N ASP A 226 3.75 -10.91 10.69
CA ASP A 226 2.31 -10.86 10.40
C ASP A 226 1.81 -9.41 10.27
N GLU A 227 2.21 -8.55 11.20
CA GLU A 227 1.80 -7.14 11.23
C GLU A 227 2.96 -6.23 11.64
N LEU A 228 3.13 -5.13 10.92
CA LEU A 228 4.08 -4.06 11.28
C LEU A 228 3.34 -2.73 11.33
N VAL A 229 3.13 -2.19 12.52
CA VAL A 229 2.46 -0.90 12.72
C VAL A 229 3.50 0.18 12.92
N VAL A 230 3.52 1.17 12.02
CA VAL A 230 4.49 2.27 12.01
C VAL A 230 3.78 3.60 12.19
N ARG A 231 4.14 4.36 13.23
CA ARG A 231 3.59 5.70 13.50
C ARG A 231 4.71 6.71 13.66
N PRO A 232 4.48 7.99 13.34
CA PRO A 232 5.40 9.03 13.76
C PRO A 232 5.41 9.08 15.30
N ARG A 233 6.54 9.47 15.88
CA ARG A 233 6.69 9.61 17.33
C ARG A 233 5.59 10.51 17.95
N ALA A 234 5.16 11.50 17.21
CA ALA A 234 4.10 12.42 17.65
C ALA A 234 2.70 11.78 17.70
N GLN A 235 2.46 10.62 17.07
CA GLN A 235 1.15 9.96 17.04
C GLN A 235 1.10 8.74 17.96
N ALA A 236 0.55 8.88 19.13
CA ALA A 236 0.36 7.77 20.07
C ALA A 236 -0.87 6.88 19.73
N ALA A 237 -1.95 7.50 19.22
CA ALA A 237 -3.18 6.81 18.80
C ALA A 237 -3.82 7.57 17.62
N GLN A 238 -4.88 6.99 17.02
CA GLN A 238 -5.57 7.63 15.90
C GLN A 238 -6.07 9.04 16.25
N HIS A 239 -6.57 9.22 17.46
CA HIS A 239 -7.12 10.47 17.99
C HIS A 239 -6.12 11.26 18.86
N LYS A 240 -4.93 10.72 19.12
CA LYS A 240 -3.95 11.36 20.01
C LYS A 240 -2.65 11.65 19.27
N VAL A 241 -2.53 12.88 18.82
CA VAL A 241 -1.36 13.42 18.14
C VAL A 241 -0.85 14.62 18.93
N HIS A 242 0.43 14.61 19.27
CA HIS A 242 1.08 15.78 19.86
C HIS A 242 1.30 16.83 18.77
N ARG A 243 0.82 18.04 19.03
CA ARG A 243 0.99 19.19 18.14
C ARG A 243 1.66 20.30 18.92
N VAL A 244 2.66 20.91 18.33
CA VAL A 244 3.25 22.16 18.86
C VAL A 244 2.49 23.34 18.29
N SER A 245 2.16 24.30 19.13
CA SER A 245 1.67 25.60 18.68
C SER A 245 2.86 26.40 18.17
N ASP A 246 2.69 27.04 17.01
CA ASP A 246 3.61 28.10 16.60
C ASP A 246 3.46 29.23 17.65
N GLU A 247 4.50 29.44 18.50
CA GLU A 247 4.59 30.60 19.37
C GLU A 247 5.00 31.84 18.57
#